data_f12718a61b21bd2e5320ec370722aa7a
#
_entry.id   f12718a61b21bd2e5320ec370722aa7a
#
_cell.length_a   1.000
_cell.length_b   1.000
_cell.length_c   1.000
_cell.angle_alpha   90.00
_cell.angle_beta   90.00
_cell.angle_gamma   90.00
#
_symmetry.space_group_name_H-M   'P 1'
#
loop_
_entity.id
_entity.type
_entity.pdbx_description
1 polymer ?
#
loop_
_entity_poly.entity_id
_entity_poly.type
_entity_poly.pdbx_seq_one_letter_code
_entity_poly.pdbx_strand_id
1 'polypeptide(L)'
;MICKSYDIPKTLVWEAWLRVKANQGAAGIDADTIERFETKLAANLYRLWNRMSSGSYFPPPVKGVPIPKKSGGVRVLGIPTVTDRIAQTAVKMWLEPRLDPLFHDDSYGYRPGKSALEAIAVTRCRCWDQDWVVEFDIRGLFDNLDHGLLMTALRKHCQEPWILLYVERWLKAPMQNTEGQQIGRAHV
;
A
#
# COMPACT_ATOMS: atom_id res chain seq x y z
N MET A 1 -31.27 -10.21 7.07
CA MET A 1 -29.94 -9.74 7.59
C MET A 1 -28.90 -10.29 6.63
N ILE A 2 -28.22 -9.45 5.83
CA ILE A 2 -27.19 -9.93 4.91
C ILE A 2 -26.00 -10.34 5.79
N CYS A 3 -25.75 -11.65 5.86
CA CYS A 3 -24.59 -12.19 6.56
C CYS A 3 -23.34 -11.67 5.86
N LYS A 4 -22.48 -10.93 6.57
CA LYS A 4 -21.22 -10.44 6.03
C LYS A 4 -20.20 -11.56 6.07
N SER A 5 -19.50 -11.75 4.97
CA SER A 5 -18.49 -12.81 4.85
C SER A 5 -17.27 -12.54 5.73
N TYR A 6 -16.99 -11.25 6.05
CA TYR A 6 -15.82 -10.86 6.81
C TYR A 6 -16.19 -9.89 7.93
N ASP A 7 -15.62 -10.11 9.11
CA ASP A 7 -15.77 -9.22 10.27
C ASP A 7 -14.67 -8.15 10.25
N ILE A 8 -14.96 -7.05 9.57
CA ILE A 8 -14.07 -5.89 9.49
C ILE A 8 -14.64 -4.79 10.39
N PRO A 9 -13.91 -4.35 11.43
CA PRO A 9 -14.37 -3.26 12.30
C PRO A 9 -14.59 -1.97 11.53
N LYS A 10 -15.73 -1.31 11.75
CA LYS A 10 -15.97 0.03 11.14
C LYS A 10 -14.96 1.07 11.61
N THR A 11 -14.51 0.94 12.87
CA THR A 11 -13.48 1.79 13.46
C THR A 11 -12.17 1.71 12.68
N LEU A 12 -11.79 0.53 12.18
CA LEU A 12 -10.58 0.36 11.37
C LEU A 12 -10.66 1.17 10.07
N VAL A 13 -11.82 1.17 9.39
CA VAL A 13 -12.03 1.97 8.16
C VAL A 13 -12.06 3.47 8.46
N TRP A 14 -12.62 3.87 9.58
CA TRP A 14 -12.61 5.25 10.05
C TRP A 14 -11.18 5.74 10.34
N GLU A 15 -10.40 4.99 11.09
CA GLU A 15 -9.01 5.32 11.40
C GLU A 15 -8.14 5.35 10.14
N ALA A 16 -8.36 4.44 9.21
CA ALA A 16 -7.69 4.44 7.91
C ALA A 16 -8.00 5.73 7.12
N TRP A 17 -9.26 6.18 7.14
CA TRP A 17 -9.63 7.47 6.56
C TRP A 17 -8.86 8.65 7.19
N LEU A 18 -8.78 8.71 8.51
CA LEU A 18 -8.06 9.79 9.20
C LEU A 18 -6.58 9.84 8.77
N ARG A 19 -5.93 8.68 8.62
CA ARG A 19 -4.55 8.61 8.12
C ARG A 19 -4.42 9.05 6.67
N VAL A 20 -5.34 8.62 5.80
CA VAL A 20 -5.35 9.05 4.39
C VAL A 20 -5.59 10.54 4.27
N LYS A 21 -6.50 11.10 5.07
CA LYS A 21 -6.76 12.54 5.12
C LYS A 21 -5.52 13.32 5.58
N ALA A 22 -4.84 12.87 6.62
CA ALA A 22 -3.63 13.53 7.13
C ALA A 22 -2.47 13.52 6.13
N ASN A 23 -2.31 12.42 5.38
CA ASN A 23 -1.26 12.29 4.36
C ASN A 23 -1.52 13.08 3.08
N GLN A 24 -2.75 13.61 2.89
CA GLN A 24 -3.15 14.30 1.67
C GLN A 24 -2.95 13.45 0.41
N GLY A 25 -2.73 14.06 -0.74
CA GLY A 25 -2.38 13.40 -2.00
C GLY A 25 -3.38 13.64 -3.12
N ALA A 26 -2.92 13.43 -4.34
CA ALA A 26 -3.68 13.68 -5.56
C ALA A 26 -4.85 12.70 -5.73
N ALA A 27 -5.84 13.12 -6.53
CA ALA A 27 -6.96 12.27 -6.95
C ALA A 27 -6.48 11.12 -7.84
N GLY A 28 -7.11 9.96 -7.71
CA GLY A 28 -6.90 8.81 -8.57
C GLY A 28 -7.53 8.96 -9.96
N ILE A 29 -7.82 7.84 -10.60
CA ILE A 29 -8.42 7.82 -11.95
C ILE A 29 -9.85 8.34 -11.98
N ASP A 30 -10.56 8.24 -10.87
CA ASP A 30 -11.95 8.74 -10.68
C ASP A 30 -12.03 10.27 -10.50
N ALA A 31 -10.89 10.94 -10.45
CA ALA A 31 -10.76 12.38 -10.17
C ALA A 31 -11.45 12.82 -8.85
N ASP A 32 -11.69 11.87 -7.93
CA ASP A 32 -12.27 12.18 -6.62
C ASP A 32 -11.15 12.63 -5.66
N THR A 33 -11.24 13.89 -5.19
CA THR A 33 -10.28 14.46 -4.23
C THR A 33 -10.67 14.11 -2.80
N ILE A 34 -9.75 14.33 -1.84
CA ILE A 34 -10.02 14.12 -0.42
C ILE A 34 -11.19 15.01 0.03
N GLU A 35 -11.21 16.29 -0.38
CA GLU A 35 -12.26 17.24 -0.03
C GLU A 35 -13.61 16.80 -0.60
N ARG A 36 -13.64 16.35 -1.86
CA ARG A 36 -14.86 15.84 -2.49
C ARG A 36 -15.36 14.56 -1.83
N PHE A 37 -14.47 13.65 -1.51
CA PHE A 37 -14.81 12.42 -0.76
C PHE A 37 -15.43 12.77 0.61
N GLU A 38 -14.92 13.80 1.28
CA GLU A 38 -15.37 14.25 2.60
C GLU A 38 -16.80 14.83 2.57
N THR A 39 -17.26 15.40 1.46
CA THR A 39 -18.62 15.96 1.37
C THR A 39 -19.73 14.93 1.65
N LYS A 40 -19.45 13.64 1.39
CA LYS A 40 -20.38 12.53 1.65
C LYS A 40 -19.73 11.43 2.48
N LEU A 41 -18.90 11.85 3.45
CA LEU A 41 -18.00 10.98 4.20
C LEU A 41 -18.68 9.72 4.76
N ALA A 42 -19.75 9.89 5.53
CA ALA A 42 -20.45 8.77 6.17
C ALA A 42 -20.95 7.73 5.14
N ALA A 43 -21.54 8.21 4.05
CA ALA A 43 -22.04 7.33 2.98
C ALA A 43 -20.92 6.64 2.24
N ASN A 44 -19.81 7.33 1.96
CA ASN A 44 -18.65 6.79 1.27
C ASN A 44 -17.93 5.72 2.11
N LEU A 45 -17.68 6.00 3.39
CA LEU A 45 -17.07 5.03 4.30
C LEU A 45 -17.97 3.82 4.55
N TYR A 46 -19.29 4.04 4.72
CA TYR A 46 -20.22 2.94 4.89
C TYR A 46 -20.25 2.04 3.65
N ARG A 47 -20.25 2.62 2.45
CA ARG A 47 -20.21 1.87 1.17
C ARG A 47 -18.93 1.04 1.06
N LEU A 48 -17.78 1.65 1.35
CA LEU A 48 -16.50 0.96 1.33
C LEU A 48 -16.48 -0.20 2.32
N TRP A 49 -16.79 0.07 3.60
CA TRP A 49 -16.84 -0.94 4.64
C TRP A 49 -17.79 -2.09 4.29
N ASN A 50 -18.99 -1.76 3.77
CA ASN A 50 -19.98 -2.77 3.40
C ASN A 50 -19.49 -3.68 2.28
N ARG A 51 -18.84 -3.10 1.25
CA ARG A 51 -18.26 -3.87 0.13
C ARG A 51 -17.06 -4.69 0.56
N MET A 52 -16.20 -4.17 1.43
CA MET A 52 -15.08 -4.94 1.99
C MET A 52 -15.57 -6.09 2.86
N SER A 53 -16.53 -5.86 3.76
CA SER A 53 -17.07 -6.90 4.64
C SER A 53 -17.86 -7.98 3.92
N SER A 54 -18.44 -7.69 2.74
CA SER A 54 -19.11 -8.67 1.89
C SER A 54 -18.22 -9.35 0.87
N GLY A 55 -16.94 -8.97 0.77
CA GLY A 55 -16.03 -9.47 -0.26
C GLY A 55 -16.31 -8.94 -1.67
N SER A 56 -17.20 -7.95 -1.83
CA SER A 56 -17.56 -7.39 -3.13
C SER A 56 -16.78 -6.13 -3.52
N TYR A 57 -15.78 -5.76 -2.74
CA TYR A 57 -14.88 -4.66 -3.09
C TYR A 57 -13.85 -5.13 -4.13
N PHE A 58 -13.79 -4.46 -5.27
CA PHE A 58 -12.76 -4.61 -6.29
C PHE A 58 -12.01 -3.28 -6.43
N PRO A 59 -10.67 -3.30 -6.36
CA PRO A 59 -9.88 -2.10 -6.54
C PRO A 59 -10.10 -1.54 -7.96
N PRO A 60 -10.33 -0.24 -8.10
CA PRO A 60 -10.33 0.41 -9.41
C PRO A 60 -8.92 0.42 -10.01
N PRO A 61 -8.77 0.70 -11.32
CA PRO A 61 -7.46 0.90 -11.92
C PRO A 61 -6.67 2.01 -11.23
N VAL A 62 -5.36 1.83 -11.14
CA VAL A 62 -4.44 2.84 -10.60
C VAL A 62 -4.07 3.82 -11.70
N LYS A 63 -4.12 5.12 -11.40
CA LYS A 63 -3.74 6.18 -12.34
C LYS A 63 -2.22 6.27 -12.43
N GLY A 64 -1.66 5.98 -13.60
CA GLY A 64 -0.24 6.13 -13.88
C GLY A 64 0.11 7.57 -14.28
N VAL A 65 1.03 8.18 -13.55
CA VAL A 65 1.53 9.54 -13.83
C VAL A 65 3.03 9.48 -14.11
N PRO A 66 3.50 9.92 -15.28
CA PRO A 66 4.92 9.93 -15.59
C PRO A 66 5.63 11.02 -14.80
N ILE A 67 6.73 10.68 -14.14
CA ILE A 67 7.59 11.60 -13.38
C ILE A 67 9.01 11.52 -13.94
N PRO A 68 9.65 12.64 -14.32
CA PRO A 68 11.01 12.65 -14.78
C PRO A 68 11.97 12.22 -13.65
N LYS A 69 12.97 11.40 -13.99
CA LYS A 69 14.06 11.02 -13.08
C LYS A 69 15.18 12.07 -13.12
N LYS A 70 15.84 12.30 -11.99
CA LYS A 70 17.02 13.18 -11.95
C LYS A 70 18.18 12.69 -12.80
N SER A 71 18.30 11.36 -12.97
CA SER A 71 19.31 10.71 -13.80
C SER A 71 18.95 10.61 -15.28
N GLY A 72 17.88 11.22 -15.73
CA GLY A 72 17.29 11.07 -17.07
C GLY A 72 16.30 9.92 -17.16
N GLY A 73 15.37 9.99 -18.14
CA GLY A 73 14.27 9.03 -18.32
C GLY A 73 13.05 9.36 -17.46
N VAL A 74 12.06 8.48 -17.50
CA VAL A 74 10.76 8.62 -16.84
C VAL A 74 10.51 7.44 -15.92
N ARG A 75 9.89 7.68 -14.77
CA ARG A 75 9.25 6.64 -13.96
C ARG A 75 7.75 6.89 -13.90
N VAL A 76 6.97 5.84 -13.89
CA VAL A 76 5.52 5.97 -13.72
C VAL A 76 5.20 5.84 -12.24
N LEU A 77 4.48 6.83 -11.69
CA LEU A 77 3.96 6.79 -10.32
C LEU A 77 2.50 6.35 -10.38
N GLY A 78 2.16 5.29 -9.64
CA GLY A 78 0.78 4.84 -9.48
C GLY A 78 0.05 5.65 -8.41
N ILE A 79 -1.10 6.22 -8.74
CA ILE A 79 -1.96 6.96 -7.80
C ILE A 79 -3.30 6.22 -7.68
N PRO A 80 -3.53 5.48 -6.58
CA PRO A 80 -4.82 4.86 -6.28
C PRO A 80 -5.90 5.91 -5.97
N THR A 81 -7.17 5.54 -6.13
CA THR A 81 -8.29 6.39 -5.71
C THR A 81 -8.29 6.62 -4.20
N VAL A 82 -8.97 7.66 -3.72
CA VAL A 82 -9.11 7.92 -2.28
C VAL A 82 -9.73 6.72 -1.56
N THR A 83 -10.78 6.14 -2.14
CA THR A 83 -11.45 4.94 -1.61
C THR A 83 -10.48 3.77 -1.48
N ASP A 84 -9.64 3.55 -2.49
CA ASP A 84 -8.70 2.43 -2.51
C ASP A 84 -7.54 2.65 -1.53
N ARG A 85 -7.04 3.88 -1.40
CA ARG A 85 -6.06 4.24 -0.36
C ARG A 85 -6.56 3.95 1.06
N ILE A 86 -7.86 4.21 1.33
CA ILE A 86 -8.46 3.89 2.62
C ILE A 86 -8.51 2.37 2.84
N ALA A 87 -8.90 1.61 1.81
CA ALA A 87 -8.93 0.14 1.88
C ALA A 87 -7.53 -0.44 2.12
N GLN A 88 -6.52 0.00 1.38
CA GLN A 88 -5.12 -0.40 1.54
C GLN A 88 -4.58 -0.03 2.92
N THR A 89 -4.89 1.19 3.41
CA THR A 89 -4.49 1.65 4.74
C THR A 89 -5.13 0.80 5.84
N ALA A 90 -6.39 0.39 5.70
CA ALA A 90 -7.05 -0.50 6.66
C ALA A 90 -6.36 -1.88 6.71
N VAL A 91 -6.00 -2.45 5.56
CA VAL A 91 -5.22 -3.69 5.48
C VAL A 91 -3.83 -3.51 6.10
N LYS A 92 -3.13 -2.42 5.77
CA LYS A 92 -1.83 -2.09 6.37
C LYS A 92 -1.93 -2.02 7.91
N MET A 93 -2.89 -1.27 8.43
CA MET A 93 -3.07 -1.10 9.88
C MET A 93 -3.34 -2.41 10.61
N TRP A 94 -3.97 -3.37 9.95
CA TRP A 94 -4.19 -4.69 10.50
C TRP A 94 -2.93 -5.58 10.45
N LEU A 95 -2.18 -5.53 9.33
CA LEU A 95 -0.98 -6.34 9.11
C LEU A 95 0.24 -5.84 9.87
N GLU A 96 0.49 -4.54 9.85
CA GLU A 96 1.74 -3.92 10.30
C GLU A 96 2.11 -4.32 11.75
N PRO A 97 1.22 -4.27 12.77
CA PRO A 97 1.57 -4.67 14.13
C PRO A 97 1.89 -6.16 14.29
N ARG A 98 1.48 -6.98 13.32
CA ARG A 98 1.71 -8.43 13.34
C ARG A 98 2.97 -8.85 12.59
N LEU A 99 3.32 -8.10 11.54
CA LEU A 99 4.49 -8.39 10.70
C LEU A 99 5.74 -7.64 11.17
N ASP A 100 5.59 -6.42 11.69
CA ASP A 100 6.72 -5.59 12.09
C ASP A 100 7.68 -6.26 13.07
N PRO A 101 7.21 -7.00 14.11
CA PRO A 101 8.09 -7.72 15.05
C PRO A 101 8.89 -8.87 14.40
N LEU A 102 8.55 -9.30 13.19
CA LEU A 102 9.24 -10.38 12.49
C LEU A 102 10.44 -9.89 11.66
N PHE A 103 10.51 -8.59 11.40
CA PHE A 103 11.62 -8.02 10.64
C PHE A 103 12.87 -7.88 11.50
N HIS A 104 14.01 -8.03 10.84
CA HIS A 104 15.31 -7.83 11.48
C HIS A 104 15.42 -6.40 12.05
N ASP A 105 16.10 -6.24 13.18
CA ASP A 105 16.25 -4.97 13.87
C ASP A 105 16.90 -3.89 13.00
N ASP A 106 17.78 -4.27 12.09
CA ASP A 106 18.46 -3.40 11.13
C ASP A 106 17.64 -3.09 9.88
N SER A 107 16.40 -3.54 9.79
CA SER A 107 15.48 -3.12 8.73
C SER A 107 14.85 -1.79 9.12
N TYR A 108 15.11 -0.72 8.36
CA TYR A 108 14.69 0.65 8.67
C TYR A 108 13.60 1.19 7.74
N GLY A 109 13.49 0.64 6.52
CA GLY A 109 12.60 1.17 5.49
C GLY A 109 11.11 1.01 5.84
N TYR A 110 10.36 2.11 5.85
CA TYR A 110 8.89 2.16 6.01
C TYR A 110 8.35 1.49 7.28
N ARG A 111 9.15 1.33 8.32
CA ARG A 111 8.75 0.71 9.59
C ARG A 111 8.37 1.74 10.64
N PRO A 112 7.35 1.45 11.50
CA PRO A 112 7.01 2.29 12.64
C PRO A 112 8.20 2.45 13.60
N GLY A 113 8.43 3.67 14.09
CA GLY A 113 9.49 3.93 15.07
C GLY A 113 10.91 3.82 14.56
N LYS A 114 11.13 3.59 13.25
CA LYS A 114 12.44 3.56 12.59
C LYS A 114 12.62 4.79 11.71
N SER A 115 13.85 5.29 11.62
CA SER A 115 14.17 6.48 10.84
C SER A 115 15.43 6.31 9.99
N ALA A 116 15.53 7.09 8.93
CA ALA A 116 16.74 7.14 8.10
C ALA A 116 17.96 7.64 8.89
N LEU A 117 17.77 8.56 9.86
CA LEU A 117 18.84 9.06 10.71
C LEU A 117 19.41 7.97 11.61
N GLU A 118 18.57 7.12 12.18
CA GLU A 118 19.02 5.97 12.96
C GLU A 118 19.80 4.97 12.09
N ALA A 119 19.31 4.68 10.87
CA ALA A 119 20.03 3.82 9.93
C ALA A 119 21.42 4.36 9.63
N ILE A 120 21.54 5.67 9.36
CA ILE A 120 22.83 6.33 9.13
C ILE A 120 23.72 6.25 10.37
N ALA A 121 23.18 6.50 11.57
CA ALA A 121 23.95 6.47 12.80
C ALA A 121 24.53 5.06 13.07
N VAL A 122 23.72 4.01 12.94
CA VAL A 122 24.17 2.62 13.11
C VAL A 122 25.19 2.23 12.05
N THR A 123 24.95 2.58 10.79
CA THR A 123 25.89 2.31 9.68
C THR A 123 27.23 3.00 9.95
N ARG A 124 27.21 4.27 10.34
CA ARG A 124 28.44 5.03 10.69
C ARG A 124 29.24 4.34 11.80
N CYS A 125 28.59 3.95 12.89
CA CYS A 125 29.28 3.26 13.99
C CYS A 125 29.94 1.95 13.50
N ARG A 126 29.22 1.15 12.71
CA ARG A 126 29.75 -0.13 12.20
C ARG A 126 30.89 0.06 11.20
N CYS A 127 30.84 1.08 10.36
CA CYS A 127 31.91 1.39 9.41
C CYS A 127 33.22 1.83 10.09
N TRP A 128 33.21 2.20 11.37
CA TRP A 128 34.44 2.49 12.12
C TRP A 128 35.15 1.23 12.59
N ASP A 129 34.42 0.12 12.68
CA ASP A 129 34.93 -1.18 13.14
C ASP A 129 35.25 -2.13 11.97
N GLN A 130 34.93 -1.72 10.72
CA GLN A 130 35.07 -2.57 9.54
C GLN A 130 35.82 -1.84 8.41
N ASP A 131 36.78 -2.53 7.81
CA ASP A 131 37.58 -1.97 6.70
C ASP A 131 36.86 -2.04 5.32
N TRP A 132 35.80 -2.84 5.23
CA TRP A 132 35.11 -3.10 3.98
C TRP A 132 33.59 -2.89 4.13
N VAL A 133 33.00 -2.26 3.10
CA VAL A 133 31.55 -2.10 2.96
C VAL A 133 31.11 -2.68 1.63
N VAL A 134 30.07 -3.53 1.65
CA VAL A 134 29.43 -4.03 0.45
C VAL A 134 28.05 -3.40 0.35
N GLU A 135 27.76 -2.74 -0.78
CA GLU A 135 26.47 -2.17 -1.10
C GLU A 135 25.84 -2.94 -2.26
N PHE A 136 24.58 -3.31 -2.14
CA PHE A 136 23.80 -3.89 -3.23
C PHE A 136 22.36 -3.43 -3.17
N ASP A 137 21.74 -3.32 -4.36
CA ASP A 137 20.34 -2.94 -4.54
C ASP A 137 19.66 -3.92 -5.51
N ILE A 138 18.37 -4.18 -5.27
CA ILE A 138 17.60 -5.08 -6.13
C ILE A 138 17.01 -4.27 -7.28
N ARG A 139 17.52 -4.51 -8.48
CA ARG A 139 17.06 -3.82 -9.68
C ARG A 139 15.61 -4.18 -10.00
N GLY A 140 14.73 -3.17 -10.00
CA GLY A 140 13.32 -3.32 -10.37
C GLY A 140 12.59 -4.33 -9.48
N LEU A 141 12.79 -4.28 -8.15
CA LEU A 141 12.19 -5.21 -7.20
C LEU A 141 10.70 -5.38 -7.43
N PHE A 142 9.94 -4.28 -7.47
CA PHE A 142 8.49 -4.33 -7.60
C PHE A 142 8.03 -4.84 -8.97
N ASP A 143 8.74 -4.49 -10.04
CA ASP A 143 8.43 -4.93 -11.41
C ASP A 143 8.66 -6.43 -11.60
N ASN A 144 9.59 -7.02 -10.85
CA ASN A 144 10.02 -8.42 -10.97
C ASN A 144 9.53 -9.30 -9.81
N LEU A 145 8.73 -8.76 -8.89
CA LEU A 145 8.24 -9.51 -7.74
C LEU A 145 7.26 -10.61 -8.18
N ASP A 146 7.59 -11.86 -7.86
CA ASP A 146 6.68 -12.98 -8.10
C ASP A 146 5.49 -12.91 -7.12
N HIS A 147 4.30 -12.67 -7.67
CA HIS A 147 3.08 -12.54 -6.88
C HIS A 147 2.69 -13.85 -6.17
N GLY A 148 3.05 -15.01 -6.74
CA GLY A 148 2.80 -16.32 -6.13
C GLY A 148 3.65 -16.51 -4.87
N LEU A 149 4.95 -16.16 -4.96
CA LEU A 149 5.87 -16.20 -3.81
C LEU A 149 5.46 -15.18 -2.74
N LEU A 150 5.06 -13.97 -3.13
CA LEU A 150 4.56 -12.96 -2.20
C LEU A 150 3.32 -13.47 -1.44
N MET A 151 2.35 -14.04 -2.15
CA MET A 151 1.14 -14.59 -1.53
C MET A 151 1.45 -15.81 -0.65
N THR A 152 2.46 -16.61 -1.00
CA THR A 152 2.93 -17.73 -0.17
C THR A 152 3.54 -17.22 1.13
N ALA A 153 4.40 -16.21 1.05
CA ALA A 153 4.97 -15.55 2.23
C ALA A 153 3.89 -14.91 3.10
N LEU A 154 2.93 -14.22 2.50
CA LEU A 154 1.83 -13.60 3.24
C LEU A 154 0.99 -14.66 3.97
N ARG A 155 0.63 -15.76 3.33
CA ARG A 155 -0.15 -16.86 3.96
C ARG A 155 0.58 -17.51 5.12
N LYS A 156 1.90 -17.50 5.15
CA LYS A 156 2.68 -18.00 6.28
C LYS A 156 2.46 -17.19 7.56
N HIS A 157 2.18 -15.89 7.43
CA HIS A 157 2.08 -14.96 8.56
C HIS A 157 0.68 -14.38 8.77
N CYS A 158 -0.22 -14.54 7.80
CA CYS A 158 -1.58 -14.02 7.85
C CYS A 158 -2.56 -15.08 7.32
N GLN A 159 -3.54 -15.45 8.15
CA GLN A 159 -4.61 -16.39 7.78
C GLN A 159 -5.98 -15.70 7.63
N GLU A 160 -6.04 -14.38 7.78
CA GLU A 160 -7.27 -13.62 7.62
C GLU A 160 -7.74 -13.62 6.15
N PRO A 161 -8.89 -14.21 5.85
CA PRO A 161 -9.31 -14.40 4.46
C PRO A 161 -9.51 -13.09 3.69
N TRP A 162 -10.01 -12.05 4.35
CA TRP A 162 -10.25 -10.77 3.70
C TRP A 162 -8.92 -10.03 3.36
N ILE A 163 -7.89 -10.16 4.20
CA ILE A 163 -6.55 -9.61 3.91
C ILE A 163 -5.97 -10.27 2.66
N LEU A 164 -5.97 -11.60 2.64
CA LEU A 164 -5.47 -12.38 1.51
C LEU A 164 -6.22 -12.04 0.21
N LEU A 165 -7.55 -11.94 0.28
CA LEU A 165 -8.39 -11.59 -0.86
C LEU A 165 -8.03 -10.22 -1.43
N TYR A 166 -7.88 -9.20 -0.58
CA TYR A 166 -7.64 -7.84 -1.07
C TYR A 166 -6.22 -7.63 -1.54
N VAL A 167 -5.21 -8.20 -0.88
CA VAL A 167 -3.83 -8.16 -1.39
C VAL A 167 -3.75 -8.82 -2.77
N GLU A 168 -4.36 -9.99 -2.95
CA GLU A 168 -4.38 -10.66 -4.26
C GLU A 168 -5.07 -9.81 -5.34
N ARG A 169 -6.16 -9.10 -5.01
CA ARG A 169 -6.84 -8.19 -5.94
C ARG A 169 -6.00 -6.98 -6.31
N TRP A 170 -5.28 -6.39 -5.36
CA TRP A 170 -4.38 -5.26 -5.65
C TRP A 170 -3.22 -5.68 -6.53
N LEU A 171 -2.60 -6.82 -6.28
CA LEU A 171 -1.54 -7.35 -7.15
C LEU A 171 -1.98 -7.57 -8.60
N LYS A 172 -3.29 -7.79 -8.83
CA LYS A 172 -3.89 -7.94 -10.16
C LYS A 172 -4.49 -6.66 -10.72
N ALA A 173 -4.54 -5.59 -9.94
CA ALA A 173 -5.14 -4.32 -10.37
C ALA A 173 -4.40 -3.73 -11.56
N PRO A 174 -5.11 -3.25 -12.61
CA PRO A 174 -4.46 -2.65 -13.76
C PRO A 174 -3.99 -1.22 -13.45
N MET A 175 -2.93 -0.78 -14.13
CA MET A 175 -2.53 0.62 -14.18
C MET A 175 -2.97 1.22 -15.51
N GLN A 176 -3.56 2.41 -15.49
CA GLN A 176 -4.02 3.14 -16.66
C GLN A 176 -3.39 4.53 -16.71
N ASN A 177 -3.11 5.01 -17.92
CA ASN A 177 -2.72 6.40 -18.15
C ASN A 177 -3.94 7.33 -18.02
N THR A 178 -3.72 8.62 -18.19
CA THR A 178 -4.78 9.65 -18.15
C THR A 178 -5.80 9.52 -19.29
N GLU A 179 -5.47 8.77 -20.33
CA GLU A 179 -6.33 8.52 -21.50
C GLU A 179 -7.13 7.21 -21.35
N GLY A 180 -7.00 6.52 -20.22
CA GLY A 180 -7.70 5.26 -19.95
C GLY A 180 -7.04 4.02 -20.58
N GLN A 181 -5.89 4.16 -21.24
CA GLN A 181 -5.16 3.02 -21.80
C GLN A 181 -4.43 2.27 -20.68
N GLN A 182 -4.51 0.95 -20.73
CA GLN A 182 -3.79 0.11 -19.77
C GLN A 182 -2.29 0.12 -20.11
N ILE A 183 -1.45 0.55 -19.16
CA ILE A 183 0.00 0.68 -19.31
C ILE A 183 0.79 -0.34 -18.46
N GLY A 184 0.10 -1.26 -17.80
CA GLY A 184 0.70 -2.30 -16.98
C GLY A 184 -0.20 -2.75 -15.85
N ARG A 185 0.42 -3.37 -14.83
CA ARG A 185 -0.21 -3.70 -13.54
C ARG A 185 0.17 -2.65 -12.52
N ALA A 186 -0.70 -2.40 -11.57
CA ALA A 186 -0.35 -1.57 -10.43
C ALA A 186 0.73 -2.28 -9.61
N HIS A 187 1.89 -1.65 -9.49
CA HIS A 187 2.89 -2.05 -8.52
C HIS A 187 2.56 -1.34 -7.23
N VAL A 188 2.19 -2.10 -6.22
CA VAL A 188 1.82 -1.60 -4.89
C VAL A 188 3.03 -1.64 -3.98
#